data_40b1e9579642e445bd49bf26fa2f9f4b
#
_entry.id   40b1e9579642e445bd49bf26fa2f9f4b
#
_cell.length_a   1.000
_cell.length_b   1.000
_cell.length_c   1.000
_cell.angle_alpha   90.00
_cell.angle_beta   90.00
_cell.angle_gamma   90.00
#
_symmetry.space_group_name_H-M   'P 1'
#
loop_
_entity.id
_entity.type
_entity.pdbx_description
1 polymer ?
#
loop_
_entity_poly.entity_id
_entity_poly.type
_entity_poly.pdbx_seq_one_letter_code
_entity_poly.pdbx_strand_id
1 'polypeptide(L)'
;AVCNKDALILIGLAIIFSIIIYRFISKKVNELNKIYNAIDNVYDDVVTNIELPNSLWMFSDKLNKIKYEYMANKNKAKDAEQKKNDLIMYMAHDLKTPLTSVIGYLSLLNDEKNISKDLQEKYLKIALNKSMRVEELTNQFFEITRYNLQDMPINKNKIDLSLLFLFPILLINYFLI
;
A
#
# COMPACT_ATOMS: atom_id res chain seq x y z
N ALA A 1 38.16 72.25 -9.90
CA ALA A 1 38.20 71.54 -8.59
C ALA A 1 36.77 71.10 -8.09
N VAL A 2 35.68 71.77 -8.53
CA VAL A 2 34.29 71.41 -8.12
C VAL A 2 33.81 70.12 -8.81
N CYS A 3 34.16 69.93 -10.08
CA CYS A 3 33.77 68.75 -10.85
C CYS A 3 34.29 67.40 -10.28
N ASN A 4 35.37 67.43 -9.54
CA ASN A 4 35.98 66.19 -8.97
C ASN A 4 35.29 65.74 -7.66
N LYS A 5 34.67 66.66 -6.91
CA LYS A 5 33.94 66.31 -5.67
C LYS A 5 32.60 65.63 -5.97
N ASP A 6 31.85 66.10 -6.94
CA ASP A 6 30.56 65.51 -7.32
C ASP A 6 30.73 64.12 -7.91
N ALA A 7 31.79 63.92 -8.69
CA ALA A 7 32.15 62.59 -9.22
C ALA A 7 32.49 61.59 -8.09
N LEU A 8 33.22 62.02 -7.06
CA LEU A 8 33.54 61.15 -5.90
C LEU A 8 32.31 60.80 -5.09
N ILE A 9 31.37 61.73 -4.93
CA ILE A 9 30.08 61.46 -4.24
C ILE A 9 29.28 60.42 -5.05
N LEU A 10 29.14 60.59 -6.36
CA LEU A 10 28.44 59.66 -7.23
C LEU A 10 29.03 58.25 -7.19
N ILE A 11 30.35 58.13 -7.22
CA ILE A 11 31.05 56.83 -7.08
C ILE A 11 30.76 56.20 -5.72
N GLY A 12 30.80 56.99 -4.64
CA GLY A 12 30.47 56.52 -3.29
C GLY A 12 29.04 55.99 -3.18
N LEU A 13 28.07 56.71 -3.75
CA LEU A 13 26.67 56.26 -3.80
C LEU A 13 26.50 54.99 -4.65
N ALA A 14 27.15 54.88 -5.75
CA ALA A 14 27.11 53.67 -6.60
C ALA A 14 27.67 52.45 -5.88
N ILE A 15 28.76 52.60 -5.12
CA ILE A 15 29.32 51.50 -4.30
C ILE A 15 28.36 51.10 -3.20
N ILE A 16 27.79 52.05 -2.46
CA ILE A 16 26.78 51.76 -1.41
C ILE A 16 25.59 51.03 -2.01
N PHE A 17 25.06 51.49 -3.12
CA PHE A 17 23.94 50.88 -3.81
C PHE A 17 24.27 49.46 -4.28
N SER A 18 25.44 49.24 -4.82
CA SER A 18 25.91 47.90 -5.21
C SER A 18 26.02 46.95 -4.03
N ILE A 19 26.49 47.41 -2.87
CA ILE A 19 26.55 46.62 -1.64
C ILE A 19 25.14 46.24 -1.16
N ILE A 20 24.21 47.17 -1.19
CA ILE A 20 22.83 46.92 -0.77
C ILE A 20 22.16 45.88 -1.67
N ILE A 21 22.30 46.01 -2.98
CA ILE A 21 21.80 45.05 -3.96
C ILE A 21 22.44 43.65 -3.73
N TYR A 22 23.75 43.60 -3.58
CA TYR A 22 24.46 42.32 -3.33
C TYR A 22 23.94 41.62 -2.08
N ARG A 23 23.77 42.35 -0.98
CA ARG A 23 23.21 41.77 0.28
C ARG A 23 21.77 41.31 0.10
N PHE A 24 20.96 42.07 -0.63
CA PHE A 24 19.58 41.69 -0.90
C PHE A 24 19.47 40.41 -1.72
N ILE A 25 20.25 40.32 -2.82
CA ILE A 25 20.29 39.10 -3.68
C ILE A 25 20.82 37.92 -2.91
N SER A 26 21.93 38.07 -2.18
CA SER A 26 22.51 36.99 -1.37
C SER A 26 21.55 36.44 -0.34
N LYS A 27 20.75 37.32 0.30
CA LYS A 27 19.70 36.88 1.24
C LYS A 27 18.62 36.04 0.51
N LYS A 28 18.18 36.47 -0.67
CA LYS A 28 17.15 35.74 -1.45
C LYS A 28 17.66 34.40 -1.97
N VAL A 29 18.89 34.34 -2.43
CA VAL A 29 19.52 33.08 -2.86
C VAL A 29 19.64 32.10 -1.69
N ASN A 30 20.00 32.57 -0.51
CA ASN A 30 20.06 31.72 0.68
C ASN A 30 18.67 31.19 1.11
N GLU A 31 17.60 31.99 0.97
CA GLU A 31 16.22 31.53 1.20
C GLU A 31 15.84 30.43 0.19
N LEU A 32 16.17 30.58 -1.09
CA LEU A 32 15.92 29.56 -2.12
C LEU A 32 16.69 28.25 -1.85
N ASN A 33 17.94 28.34 -1.43
CA ASN A 33 18.74 27.16 -1.08
C ASN A 33 18.12 26.37 0.10
N LYS A 34 17.52 27.08 1.05
CA LYS A 34 16.79 26.42 2.16
C LYS A 34 15.58 25.63 1.67
N ILE A 35 14.82 26.20 0.73
CA ILE A 35 13.69 25.48 0.12
C ILE A 35 14.20 24.27 -0.67
N TYR A 36 15.24 24.43 -1.47
CA TYR A 36 15.83 23.33 -2.24
C TYR A 36 16.23 22.15 -1.35
N ASN A 37 16.99 22.42 -0.28
CA ASN A 37 17.39 21.39 0.67
C ASN A 37 16.22 20.77 1.44
N ALA A 38 15.14 21.53 1.66
CA ALA A 38 13.94 21.05 2.34
C ALA A 38 13.13 20.08 1.48
N ILE A 39 13.23 20.16 0.16
CA ILE A 39 12.54 19.23 -0.77
C ILE A 39 13.06 17.80 -0.58
N ASP A 40 14.36 17.61 -0.41
CA ASP A 40 14.96 16.29 -0.19
C ASP A 40 14.43 15.65 1.09
N ASN A 41 14.12 16.45 2.11
CA ASN A 41 13.56 16.00 3.37
C ASN A 41 12.12 15.48 3.27
N VAL A 42 11.42 15.74 2.15
CA VAL A 42 10.07 15.20 1.92
C VAL A 42 10.09 13.68 1.85
N TYR A 43 11.13 13.12 1.25
CA TYR A 43 11.28 11.68 1.02
C TYR A 43 12.07 10.97 2.14
N ASP A 44 12.63 11.73 3.07
CA ASP A 44 13.39 11.17 4.20
C ASP A 44 12.45 10.70 5.31
N ASP A 45 12.52 9.41 5.66
CA ASP A 45 11.69 8.79 6.69
C ASP A 45 12.09 9.26 8.12
N VAL A 46 13.32 9.75 8.29
CA VAL A 46 13.85 10.17 9.61
C VAL A 46 13.36 11.56 10.01
N VAL A 47 13.22 12.45 9.03
CA VAL A 47 12.75 13.82 9.27
C VAL A 47 11.24 13.79 9.51
N THR A 48 10.80 14.13 10.70
CA THR A 48 9.36 14.16 11.03
C THR A 48 8.65 15.41 10.56
N ASN A 49 9.32 16.55 10.60
CA ASN A 49 8.73 17.85 10.22
C ASN A 49 9.77 18.71 9.49
N ILE A 50 9.34 19.40 8.46
CA ILE A 50 10.17 20.30 7.67
C ILE A 50 9.95 21.72 8.20
N GLU A 51 11.00 22.27 8.83
CA GLU A 51 10.98 23.63 9.37
C GLU A 51 11.74 24.59 8.47
N LEU A 52 11.06 25.64 8.05
CA LEU A 52 11.64 26.74 7.29
C LEU A 52 11.44 28.07 8.06
N PRO A 53 12.25 29.11 7.77
CA PRO A 53 12.07 30.43 8.38
C PRO A 53 10.64 30.95 8.19
N ASN A 54 10.19 31.82 9.12
CA ASN A 54 8.84 32.38 9.10
C ASN A 54 8.47 33.07 7.79
N SER A 55 9.44 33.60 7.05
CA SER A 55 9.22 34.17 5.69
C SER A 55 8.77 33.12 4.66
N LEU A 56 8.98 31.85 4.94
CA LEU A 56 8.74 30.70 4.05
C LEU A 56 7.73 29.71 4.66
N TRP A 57 6.94 30.11 5.65
CA TRP A 57 6.02 29.24 6.37
C TRP A 57 5.02 28.50 5.44
N MET A 58 4.54 29.18 4.39
CA MET A 58 3.63 28.57 3.40
C MET A 58 4.28 27.41 2.65
N PHE A 59 5.58 27.49 2.38
CA PHE A 59 6.34 26.40 1.76
C PHE A 59 6.53 25.24 2.74
N SER A 60 6.85 25.55 4.00
CA SER A 60 6.95 24.55 5.07
C SER A 60 5.66 23.77 5.23
N ASP A 61 4.52 24.45 5.30
CA ASP A 61 3.19 23.82 5.41
C ASP A 61 2.87 22.93 4.20
N LYS A 62 3.10 23.45 2.99
CA LYS A 62 2.90 22.65 1.76
C LYS A 62 3.81 21.42 1.67
N LEU A 63 5.09 21.56 2.00
CA LEU A 63 6.03 20.45 1.98
C LEU A 63 5.67 19.39 3.02
N ASN A 64 5.26 19.80 4.21
CA ASN A 64 4.79 18.88 5.25
C ASN A 64 3.51 18.14 4.83
N LYS A 65 2.58 18.81 4.16
CA LYS A 65 1.38 18.15 3.61
C LYS A 65 1.74 17.11 2.56
N ILE A 66 2.61 17.45 1.61
CA ILE A 66 3.09 16.51 0.59
C ILE A 66 3.79 15.32 1.24
N LYS A 67 4.63 15.57 2.24
CA LYS A 67 5.30 14.53 3.02
C LYS A 67 4.32 13.60 3.69
N TYR A 68 3.32 14.14 4.36
CA TYR A 68 2.26 13.35 5.01
C TYR A 68 1.51 12.46 4.00
N GLU A 69 1.12 13.01 2.87
CA GLU A 69 0.45 12.24 1.80
C GLU A 69 1.36 11.15 1.22
N TYR A 70 2.63 11.47 0.99
CA TYR A 70 3.64 10.51 0.53
C TYR A 70 3.81 9.34 1.52
N MET A 71 3.99 9.65 2.81
CA MET A 71 4.16 8.63 3.86
C MET A 71 2.91 7.77 4.04
N ALA A 72 1.72 8.39 3.98
CA ALA A 72 0.46 7.67 4.04
C ALA A 72 0.31 6.69 2.85
N ASN A 73 0.67 7.12 1.65
CA ASN A 73 0.62 6.26 0.46
C ASN A 73 1.67 5.15 0.50
N LYS A 74 2.89 5.46 0.96
CA LYS A 74 3.96 4.47 1.17
C LYS A 74 3.54 3.38 2.15
N ASN A 75 2.94 3.77 3.28
CA ASN A 75 2.45 2.82 4.28
C ASN A 75 1.30 1.97 3.72
N LYS A 76 0.34 2.56 3.02
CA LYS A 76 -0.75 1.81 2.36
C LYS A 76 -0.21 0.79 1.35
N ALA A 77 0.80 1.17 0.56
CA ALA A 77 1.43 0.27 -0.41
C ALA A 77 2.13 -0.90 0.30
N LYS A 78 2.87 -0.62 1.38
CA LYS A 78 3.52 -1.63 2.21
C LYS A 78 2.53 -2.58 2.86
N ASP A 79 1.44 -2.05 3.42
CA ASP A 79 0.38 -2.86 4.03
C ASP A 79 -0.33 -3.76 2.99
N ALA A 80 -0.56 -3.24 1.79
CA ALA A 80 -1.14 -4.01 0.70
C ALA A 80 -0.20 -5.14 0.25
N GLU A 81 1.10 -4.86 0.14
CA GLU A 81 2.11 -5.86 -0.18
C GLU A 81 2.21 -6.94 0.90
N GLN A 82 2.20 -6.55 2.17
CA GLN A 82 2.23 -7.50 3.28
C GLN A 82 0.99 -8.40 3.27
N LYS A 83 -0.22 -7.83 3.12
CA LYS A 83 -1.46 -8.61 3.02
C LYS A 83 -1.43 -9.59 1.85
N LYS A 84 -0.86 -9.20 0.71
CA LYS A 84 -0.67 -10.10 -0.44
C LYS A 84 0.27 -11.25 -0.09
N ASN A 85 1.39 -10.97 0.57
CA ASN A 85 2.35 -11.99 0.97
C ASN A 85 1.78 -12.95 2.02
N ASP A 86 1.05 -12.41 3.00
CA ASP A 86 0.35 -13.22 4.01
C ASP A 86 -0.68 -14.15 3.36
N LEU A 87 -1.47 -13.65 2.41
CA LEU A 87 -2.43 -14.46 1.67
C LEU A 87 -1.74 -15.61 0.93
N ILE A 88 -0.63 -15.34 0.22
CA ILE A 88 0.14 -16.36 -0.49
C ILE A 88 0.65 -17.42 0.49
N MET A 89 1.14 -17.01 1.66
CA MET A 89 1.67 -17.92 2.68
C MET A 89 0.57 -18.84 3.24
N TYR A 90 -0.60 -18.27 3.59
CA TYR A 90 -1.75 -19.06 4.06
C TYR A 90 -2.22 -20.06 3.01
N MET A 91 -2.36 -19.62 1.76
CA MET A 91 -2.80 -20.50 0.67
C MET A 91 -1.81 -21.63 0.40
N ALA A 92 -0.49 -21.33 0.43
CA ALA A 92 0.55 -22.35 0.27
C ALA A 92 0.51 -23.39 1.39
N HIS A 93 0.29 -22.97 2.65
CA HIS A 93 0.13 -23.86 3.79
C HIS A 93 -1.12 -24.76 3.62
N ASP A 94 -2.26 -24.16 3.27
CA ASP A 94 -3.53 -24.89 3.16
C ASP A 94 -3.58 -25.83 1.95
N LEU A 95 -2.84 -25.55 0.89
CA LEU A 95 -2.63 -26.46 -0.24
C LEU A 95 -1.67 -27.60 0.12
N LYS A 96 -0.60 -27.32 0.89
CA LYS A 96 0.41 -28.33 1.25
C LYS A 96 -0.18 -29.50 2.03
N THR A 97 -1.07 -29.23 2.98
CA THR A 97 -1.65 -30.23 3.88
C THR A 97 -2.41 -31.34 3.13
N PRO A 98 -3.43 -31.03 2.28
CA PRO A 98 -4.13 -32.06 1.52
C PRO A 98 -3.21 -32.71 0.47
N LEU A 99 -2.30 -31.97 -0.17
CA LEU A 99 -1.37 -32.49 -1.15
C LEU A 99 -0.42 -33.52 -0.54
N THR A 100 0.13 -33.25 0.65
CA THR A 100 0.96 -34.22 1.39
C THR A 100 0.17 -35.50 1.68
N SER A 101 -1.12 -35.38 2.03
CA SER A 101 -1.97 -36.55 2.24
C SER A 101 -2.18 -37.36 0.95
N VAL A 102 -2.43 -36.70 -0.18
CA VAL A 102 -2.57 -37.33 -1.50
C VAL A 102 -1.30 -38.14 -1.82
N ILE A 103 -0.13 -37.49 -1.72
CA ILE A 103 1.17 -38.15 -1.99
C ILE A 103 1.36 -39.33 -1.05
N GLY A 104 1.09 -39.17 0.25
CA GLY A 104 1.26 -40.24 1.23
C GLY A 104 0.39 -41.46 0.92
N TYR A 105 -0.89 -41.33 0.63
CA TYR A 105 -1.77 -42.46 0.31
C TYR A 105 -1.44 -43.10 -1.02
N LEU A 106 -1.03 -42.30 -2.03
CA LEU A 106 -0.57 -42.87 -3.32
C LEU A 106 0.77 -43.60 -3.18
N SER A 107 1.70 -43.12 -2.35
CA SER A 107 2.95 -43.79 -2.06
C SER A 107 2.69 -45.16 -1.35
N LEU A 108 1.79 -45.19 -0.35
CA LEU A 108 1.41 -46.45 0.30
C LEU A 108 0.83 -47.44 -0.70
N LEU A 109 0.01 -47.01 -1.64
CA LEU A 109 -0.56 -47.87 -2.68
C LEU A 109 0.49 -48.35 -3.68
N ASN A 110 1.52 -47.57 -3.95
CA ASN A 110 2.61 -47.93 -4.86
C ASN A 110 3.63 -48.92 -4.24
N ASP A 111 3.94 -48.68 -2.96
CA ASP A 111 5.05 -49.40 -2.29
C ASP A 111 4.63 -50.75 -1.73
N GLU A 112 3.37 -50.90 -1.31
CA GLU A 112 2.85 -52.15 -0.72
C GLU A 112 2.16 -53.03 -1.78
N LYS A 113 2.82 -54.15 -2.14
CA LYS A 113 2.32 -55.08 -3.17
C LYS A 113 1.16 -55.99 -2.68
N ASN A 114 0.93 -56.11 -1.36
CA ASN A 114 -0.05 -57.04 -0.76
C ASN A 114 -1.16 -56.35 0.03
N ILE A 115 -1.63 -55.19 -0.44
CA ILE A 115 -2.76 -54.47 0.17
C ILE A 115 -4.08 -55.22 -0.14
N SER A 116 -4.96 -55.41 0.87
CA SER A 116 -6.31 -55.92 0.63
C SER A 116 -7.13 -54.93 -0.26
N LYS A 117 -8.04 -55.50 -1.06
CA LYS A 117 -8.89 -54.65 -1.94
C LYS A 117 -9.64 -53.58 -1.19
N ASP A 118 -10.17 -53.88 -0.02
CA ASP A 118 -10.91 -52.92 0.81
C ASP A 118 -10.04 -51.74 1.26
N LEU A 119 -8.77 -52.03 1.59
CA LEU A 119 -7.81 -51.03 2.03
C LEU A 119 -7.34 -50.16 0.83
N GLN A 120 -7.19 -50.77 -0.35
CA GLN A 120 -6.86 -50.12 -1.58
C GLN A 120 -7.97 -49.11 -1.97
N GLU A 121 -9.25 -49.54 -1.95
CA GLU A 121 -10.39 -48.65 -2.19
C GLU A 121 -10.46 -47.50 -1.19
N LYS A 122 -10.24 -47.78 0.08
CA LYS A 122 -10.19 -46.76 1.13
C LYS A 122 -9.13 -45.71 0.88
N TYR A 123 -7.89 -46.11 0.54
CA TYR A 123 -6.79 -45.17 0.30
C TYR A 123 -7.03 -44.35 -0.98
N LEU A 124 -7.55 -44.96 -2.04
CA LEU A 124 -7.94 -44.26 -3.27
C LEU A 124 -9.02 -43.20 -2.99
N LYS A 125 -10.06 -43.59 -2.20
CA LYS A 125 -11.14 -42.64 -1.84
C LYS A 125 -10.63 -41.45 -1.02
N ILE A 126 -9.69 -41.71 -0.09
CA ILE A 126 -9.07 -40.60 0.68
C ILE A 126 -8.26 -39.71 -0.22
N ALA A 127 -7.40 -40.28 -1.09
CA ALA A 127 -6.59 -39.50 -2.02
C ALA A 127 -7.46 -38.66 -2.96
N LEU A 128 -8.56 -39.23 -3.50
CA LEU A 128 -9.50 -38.53 -4.35
C LEU A 128 -10.16 -37.34 -3.61
N ASN A 129 -10.68 -37.56 -2.40
CA ASN A 129 -11.31 -36.50 -1.62
C ASN A 129 -10.32 -35.36 -1.29
N LYS A 130 -9.06 -35.70 -1.01
CA LYS A 130 -8.03 -34.68 -0.75
C LYS A 130 -7.63 -33.92 -2.02
N SER A 131 -7.62 -34.58 -3.18
CA SER A 131 -7.39 -33.94 -4.48
C SER A 131 -8.51 -32.96 -4.84
N MET A 132 -9.78 -33.34 -4.61
CA MET A 132 -10.92 -32.42 -4.77
C MET A 132 -10.80 -31.18 -3.87
N ARG A 133 -10.29 -31.36 -2.64
CA ARG A 133 -10.04 -30.23 -1.75
C ARG A 133 -8.93 -29.30 -2.26
N VAL A 134 -7.88 -29.83 -2.89
CA VAL A 134 -6.82 -29.03 -3.55
C VAL A 134 -7.42 -28.22 -4.69
N GLU A 135 -8.27 -28.85 -5.52
CA GLU A 135 -8.95 -28.17 -6.62
C GLU A 135 -9.83 -27.00 -6.12
N GLU A 136 -10.64 -27.25 -5.09
CA GLU A 136 -11.48 -26.21 -4.46
C GLU A 136 -10.65 -25.03 -3.94
N LEU A 137 -9.58 -25.29 -3.19
CA LEU A 137 -8.69 -24.25 -2.67
C LEU A 137 -8.01 -23.46 -3.80
N THR A 138 -7.63 -24.15 -4.88
CA THR A 138 -7.04 -23.51 -6.05
C THR A 138 -8.04 -22.58 -6.73
N ASN A 139 -9.29 -23.01 -6.90
CA ASN A 139 -10.34 -22.18 -7.47
C ASN A 139 -10.64 -20.96 -6.60
N GLN A 140 -10.69 -21.10 -5.27
CA GLN A 140 -10.82 -19.98 -4.33
C GLN A 140 -9.66 -18.98 -4.47
N PHE A 141 -8.43 -19.48 -4.63
CA PHE A 141 -7.28 -18.62 -4.85
C PHE A 141 -7.37 -17.82 -6.15
N PHE A 142 -7.78 -18.45 -7.25
CA PHE A 142 -8.00 -17.76 -8.53
C PHE A 142 -9.09 -16.70 -8.42
N GLU A 143 -10.17 -16.97 -7.71
CA GLU A 143 -11.21 -15.99 -7.47
C GLU A 143 -10.69 -14.77 -6.71
N ILE A 144 -9.98 -14.98 -5.59
CA ILE A 144 -9.41 -13.90 -4.77
C ILE A 144 -8.40 -13.08 -5.59
N THR A 145 -7.53 -13.72 -6.36
CA THR A 145 -6.54 -13.01 -7.20
C THR A 145 -7.21 -12.22 -8.32
N ARG A 146 -8.25 -12.77 -8.92
CA ARG A 146 -9.04 -12.09 -9.95
C ARG A 146 -9.75 -10.84 -9.41
N TYR A 147 -10.32 -10.90 -8.20
CA TYR A 147 -10.94 -9.75 -7.55
C TYR A 147 -9.93 -8.65 -7.20
N ASN A 148 -8.72 -9.02 -6.79
CA ASN A 148 -7.67 -8.06 -6.44
C ASN A 148 -7.01 -7.39 -7.67
N LEU A 149 -7.10 -8.00 -8.86
CA LEU A 149 -6.52 -7.49 -10.10
C LEU A 149 -7.50 -6.65 -10.95
N GLN A 150 -8.78 -6.69 -10.63
CA GLN A 150 -9.79 -5.88 -11.32
C GLN A 150 -10.27 -4.78 -10.38
N ASP A 151 -10.11 -3.51 -10.80
CA ASP A 151 -10.93 -2.40 -10.31
C ASP A 151 -12.39 -2.68 -10.70
N MET A 152 -13.06 -3.55 -9.92
CA MET A 152 -14.49 -3.80 -10.16
C MET A 152 -15.26 -2.52 -9.83
N PRO A 153 -16.01 -1.97 -10.80
CA PRO A 153 -16.96 -0.93 -10.49
C PRO A 153 -17.97 -1.53 -9.51
N ILE A 154 -17.92 -1.06 -8.26
CA ILE A 154 -18.91 -1.44 -7.25
C ILE A 154 -20.25 -0.89 -7.73
N ASN A 155 -21.08 -1.75 -8.26
CA ASN A 155 -22.45 -1.40 -8.61
C ASN A 155 -23.25 -1.26 -7.31
N LYS A 156 -23.28 -0.05 -6.76
CA LYS A 156 -24.00 0.27 -5.52
C LYS A 156 -25.50 0.31 -5.81
N ASN A 157 -26.14 -0.85 -5.78
CA ASN A 157 -27.61 -0.90 -5.77
C ASN A 157 -28.12 -0.57 -4.35
N LYS A 158 -29.13 0.29 -4.26
CA LYS A 158 -29.86 0.49 -3.01
C LYS A 158 -30.58 -0.79 -2.67
N ILE A 159 -30.11 -1.49 -1.65
CA ILE A 159 -30.80 -2.66 -1.09
C ILE A 159 -31.75 -2.15 -0.01
N ASP A 160 -33.04 -2.48 -0.14
CA ASP A 160 -34.02 -2.20 0.92
C ASP A 160 -33.77 -3.18 2.07
N LEU A 161 -33.14 -2.67 3.13
CA LEU A 161 -32.85 -3.45 4.34
C LEU A 161 -34.11 -3.99 5.02
N SER A 162 -35.27 -3.35 4.83
CA SER A 162 -36.53 -3.82 5.41
C SER A 162 -36.97 -5.15 4.81
N LEU A 163 -36.77 -5.35 3.50
CA LEU A 163 -37.01 -6.63 2.82
C LEU A 163 -36.07 -7.74 3.27
N LEU A 164 -34.80 -7.41 3.55
CA LEU A 164 -33.81 -8.38 4.02
C LEU A 164 -34.14 -8.94 5.41
N PHE A 165 -34.71 -8.12 6.29
CA PHE A 165 -35.11 -8.54 7.64
C PHE A 165 -36.52 -9.16 7.68
N LEU A 166 -37.41 -8.84 6.73
CA LEU A 166 -38.76 -9.39 6.67
C LEU A 166 -38.77 -10.87 6.28
N PHE A 167 -37.84 -11.29 5.40
CA PHE A 167 -37.78 -12.65 4.88
C PHE A 167 -37.47 -13.71 5.96
N PRO A 168 -36.49 -13.56 6.86
CA PRO A 168 -36.30 -14.50 7.96
C PRO A 168 -37.44 -14.54 8.96
N ILE A 169 -38.08 -13.39 9.22
CA ILE A 169 -39.22 -13.32 10.16
C ILE A 169 -40.47 -14.06 9.61
N LEU A 170 -40.73 -13.94 8.32
CA LEU A 170 -41.78 -14.69 7.64
C LEU A 170 -41.52 -16.20 7.62
N LEU A 171 -40.26 -16.60 7.44
CA LEU A 171 -39.81 -18.00 7.45
C LEU A 171 -39.98 -18.62 8.85
N ILE A 172 -39.64 -17.89 9.92
CA ILE A 172 -39.83 -18.34 11.31
C ILE A 172 -41.29 -18.50 11.64
N ASN A 173 -42.16 -17.58 11.21
CA ASN A 173 -43.61 -17.69 11.40
C ASN A 173 -44.24 -18.87 10.62
N TYR A 174 -43.68 -19.22 9.46
CA TYR A 174 -44.17 -20.35 8.66
C TYR A 174 -43.79 -21.71 9.27
N PHE A 175 -42.69 -21.80 10.01
CA PHE A 175 -42.22 -23.02 10.69
C PHE A 175 -42.81 -23.19 12.13
N LEU A 176 -43.47 -22.17 12.68
CA LEU A 176 -44.06 -22.18 14.03
C LEU A 176 -45.56 -22.44 14.05
N ILE A 177 -46.21 -22.67 12.91
CA ILE A 177 -47.59 -23.13 12.71
C ILE A 177 -47.55 -24.57 12.18
#